data_98d2785f17db09cd27f69ac6a3603014
#
_entry.id   98d2785f17db09cd27f69ac6a3603014
#
_cell.length_a   1.000
_cell.length_b   1.000
_cell.length_c   1.000
_cell.angle_alpha   90.00
_cell.angle_beta   90.00
_cell.angle_gamma   90.00
#
_symmetry.space_group_name_H-M   'P 1'
#
loop_
_entity.id
_entity.type
_entity.pdbx_description
1 polymer ?
#
loop_
_entity_poly.entity_id
_entity_poly.type
_entity_poly.pdbx_seq_one_letter_code
_entity_poly.pdbx_strand_id
1 'polypeptide(L)'
;MSEAEAAELLNAMVPLFRIRPVIEDSCRFGGSWESPHAANGRGWAQFHMVTRGSCVVERPGLVPQRLEAGDILLLPHGDSHLVRSEARAVAGRVSTEIRNGVRQRATLDAAVDTELLCGRFLFETSDENPLISALPDEIILRTAGEPLLERFRRLLLDIREELDAGRAGSEMVAADLARALFVMMLRDHLTGEASGNGTLSLLQDRATARVVLAILGDLARDWTLDEMADVAIASRATLVRAFQRRTGVAPMTFLSDLRLAVARKRLAGTSDPIAKIAHEVGYASESALSKAIMRKYGLRPGALREPGSQPRPVSSDTSSQYSTS
;
A
#
# COMPACT_ATOMS: atom_id res chain seq x y z
N MET A 1 5.84 -8.81 18.87
CA MET A 1 5.90 -10.08 18.10
C MET A 1 7.33 -10.56 18.11
N SER A 2 7.59 -11.83 18.37
CA SER A 2 8.93 -12.39 18.26
C SER A 2 9.36 -12.48 16.77
N GLU A 3 10.66 -12.56 16.52
CA GLU A 3 11.20 -12.69 15.15
C GLU A 3 10.70 -13.98 14.47
N ALA A 4 10.53 -15.06 15.24
CA ALA A 4 9.97 -16.32 14.74
C ALA A 4 8.51 -16.20 14.32
N GLU A 5 7.69 -15.49 15.09
CA GLU A 5 6.28 -15.23 14.75
C GLU A 5 6.14 -14.31 13.53
N ALA A 6 7.01 -13.30 13.40
CA ALA A 6 7.06 -12.44 12.22
C ALA A 6 7.45 -13.25 10.97
N ALA A 7 8.41 -14.17 11.08
CA ALA A 7 8.82 -15.04 9.99
C ALA A 7 7.69 -15.98 9.56
N GLU A 8 6.98 -16.62 10.49
CA GLU A 8 5.82 -17.48 10.19
C GLU A 8 4.73 -16.70 9.44
N LEU A 9 4.43 -15.49 9.92
CA LEU A 9 3.44 -14.60 9.32
C LEU A 9 3.84 -14.18 7.90
N LEU A 10 5.07 -13.72 7.71
CA LEU A 10 5.57 -13.32 6.39
C LEU A 10 5.60 -14.50 5.41
N ASN A 11 6.01 -15.69 5.86
CA ASN A 11 6.02 -16.88 5.04
C ASN A 11 4.59 -17.25 4.57
N ALA A 12 3.58 -17.00 5.37
CA ALA A 12 2.18 -17.22 5.00
C ALA A 12 1.65 -16.09 4.07
N MET A 13 2.06 -14.83 4.29
CA MET A 13 1.51 -13.67 3.59
C MET A 13 2.18 -13.39 2.24
N VAL A 14 3.52 -13.45 2.18
CA VAL A 14 4.28 -13.05 0.97
C VAL A 14 3.82 -13.80 -0.28
N PRO A 15 3.58 -15.14 -0.24
CA PRO A 15 3.05 -15.86 -1.39
C PRO A 15 1.67 -15.37 -1.86
N LEU A 16 0.87 -14.80 -0.95
CA LEU A 16 -0.47 -14.28 -1.27
C LEU A 16 -0.42 -12.96 -2.03
N PHE A 17 0.67 -12.22 -1.93
CA PHE A 17 0.83 -10.98 -2.69
C PHE A 17 1.12 -11.22 -4.17
N ARG A 18 1.75 -12.35 -4.53
CA ARG A 18 2.18 -12.67 -5.91
C ARG A 18 2.73 -11.46 -6.66
N ILE A 19 3.80 -10.90 -6.12
CA ILE A 19 4.35 -9.63 -6.57
C ILE A 19 5.26 -9.84 -7.76
N ARG A 20 5.11 -8.99 -8.78
CA ARG A 20 6.07 -8.83 -9.86
C ARG A 20 6.55 -7.39 -9.89
N PRO A 21 7.79 -7.12 -9.49
CA PRO A 21 8.40 -5.80 -9.59
C PRO A 21 8.68 -5.43 -11.05
N VAL A 22 8.49 -4.14 -11.36
CA VAL A 22 8.90 -3.54 -12.62
C VAL A 22 9.61 -2.25 -12.30
N ILE A 23 10.91 -2.15 -12.61
CA ILE A 23 11.65 -0.90 -12.51
C ILE A 23 11.43 -0.13 -13.81
N GLU A 24 10.92 1.08 -13.72
CA GLU A 24 10.51 1.86 -14.88
C GLU A 24 11.44 3.01 -15.19
N ASP A 25 11.91 3.70 -14.14
CA ASP A 25 12.73 4.89 -14.29
C ASP A 25 13.99 4.79 -13.42
N SER A 26 15.13 5.11 -14.03
CA SER A 26 16.36 5.48 -13.36
C SER A 26 16.57 6.97 -13.61
N CYS A 27 16.46 7.77 -12.55
CA CYS A 27 16.45 9.23 -12.64
C CYS A 27 17.74 9.81 -12.09
N ARG A 28 18.34 10.77 -12.83
CA ARG A 28 19.51 11.56 -12.44
C ARG A 28 19.16 13.03 -12.62
N PHE A 29 18.74 13.64 -11.54
CA PHE A 29 18.26 15.01 -11.55
C PHE A 29 19.19 15.97 -10.84
N GLY A 30 19.15 17.23 -11.24
CA GLY A 30 19.83 18.33 -10.60
C GLY A 30 19.08 19.63 -10.79
N GLY A 31 19.26 20.57 -9.86
CA GLY A 31 18.54 21.83 -9.85
C GLY A 31 17.06 21.66 -9.54
N SER A 32 16.19 22.39 -10.24
CA SER A 32 14.75 22.28 -10.07
C SER A 32 14.16 21.32 -11.10
N TRP A 33 13.40 20.34 -10.63
CA TRP A 33 12.76 19.33 -11.47
C TRP A 33 11.45 18.85 -10.85
N GLU A 34 10.57 18.31 -11.69
CA GLU A 34 9.29 17.73 -11.32
C GLU A 34 9.05 16.45 -12.12
N SER A 35 8.48 15.47 -11.48
CA SER A 35 8.07 14.18 -12.07
C SER A 35 6.66 13.85 -11.61
N PRO A 36 5.64 14.23 -12.38
CA PRO A 36 4.26 13.88 -12.07
C PRO A 36 4.01 12.41 -12.38
N HIS A 37 3.30 11.75 -11.46
CA HIS A 37 2.82 10.38 -11.59
C HIS A 37 1.30 10.38 -11.54
N ALA A 38 0.69 9.96 -12.63
CA ALA A 38 -0.76 9.77 -12.68
C ALA A 38 -1.17 8.58 -11.79
N ALA A 39 -2.41 8.58 -11.34
CA ALA A 39 -2.97 7.42 -10.67
C ALA A 39 -2.86 6.20 -11.59
N ASN A 40 -2.31 5.11 -11.05
CA ASN A 40 -2.22 3.86 -11.79
C ASN A 40 -3.54 3.10 -11.72
N GLY A 41 -3.75 2.27 -12.73
CA GLY A 41 -4.77 1.23 -12.67
C GLY A 41 -4.55 0.32 -11.46
N ARG A 42 -5.56 -0.49 -11.16
CA ARG A 42 -5.56 -1.39 -10.00
C ARG A 42 -4.51 -2.46 -10.10
N GLY A 43 -4.12 -2.97 -8.92
CA GLY A 43 -3.12 -4.02 -8.82
C GLY A 43 -1.68 -3.52 -8.93
N TRP A 44 -1.47 -2.20 -8.98
CA TRP A 44 -0.14 -1.61 -9.02
C TRP A 44 0.14 -0.79 -7.75
N ALA A 45 1.24 -1.07 -7.08
CA ALA A 45 1.81 -0.21 -6.07
C ALA A 45 3.01 0.53 -6.66
N GLN A 46 3.04 1.85 -6.55
CA GLN A 46 4.19 2.66 -7.00
C GLN A 46 5.24 2.70 -5.89
N PHE A 47 6.51 2.70 -6.28
CA PHE A 47 7.60 2.90 -5.35
C PHE A 47 8.61 3.93 -5.86
N HIS A 48 9.22 4.63 -4.91
CA HIS A 48 10.33 5.56 -5.14
C HIS A 48 11.44 5.24 -4.15
N MET A 49 12.65 5.07 -4.65
CA MET A 49 13.84 4.76 -3.87
C MET A 49 14.85 5.86 -4.14
N VAL A 50 15.25 6.60 -3.10
CA VAL A 50 16.27 7.65 -3.21
C VAL A 50 17.63 7.01 -3.03
N THR A 51 18.45 6.99 -4.08
CA THR A 51 19.81 6.43 -4.01
C THR A 51 20.87 7.49 -3.70
N ARG A 52 20.56 8.77 -3.99
CA ARG A 52 21.41 9.93 -3.70
C ARG A 52 20.57 11.19 -3.56
N GLY A 53 21.00 12.11 -2.66
CA GLY A 53 20.35 13.41 -2.47
C GLY A 53 19.01 13.31 -1.73
N SER A 54 18.07 14.17 -2.11
CA SER A 54 16.74 14.24 -1.48
C SER A 54 15.69 14.74 -2.47
N CYS A 55 14.42 14.42 -2.15
CA CYS A 55 13.28 14.90 -2.92
C CYS A 55 12.06 15.12 -2.00
N VAL A 56 11.02 15.72 -2.55
CA VAL A 56 9.73 15.90 -1.89
C VAL A 56 8.66 15.17 -2.70
N VAL A 57 7.84 14.38 -2.02
CA VAL A 57 6.66 13.75 -2.60
C VAL A 57 5.41 14.47 -2.11
N GLU A 58 4.62 14.96 -3.06
CA GLU A 58 3.35 15.64 -2.79
C GLU A 58 2.18 14.77 -3.26
N ARG A 59 1.20 14.58 -2.39
CA ARG A 59 -0.06 13.91 -2.71
C ARG A 59 -1.23 14.86 -2.45
N PRO A 60 -2.30 14.83 -3.26
CA PRO A 60 -3.44 15.72 -3.08
C PRO A 60 -4.04 15.62 -1.67
N GLY A 61 -4.14 16.76 -0.99
CA GLY A 61 -4.75 16.86 0.35
C GLY A 61 -3.92 16.31 1.51
N LEU A 62 -2.66 15.91 1.28
CA LEU A 62 -1.75 15.40 2.32
C LEU A 62 -0.54 16.30 2.51
N VAL A 63 0.10 16.18 3.67
CA VAL A 63 1.34 16.91 3.96
C VAL A 63 2.47 16.35 3.09
N PRO A 64 3.24 17.21 2.39
CA PRO A 64 4.37 16.78 1.59
C PRO A 64 5.38 15.98 2.41
N GLN A 65 5.89 14.88 1.86
CA GLN A 65 6.88 14.02 2.50
C GLN A 65 8.25 14.28 1.88
N ARG A 66 9.23 14.60 2.73
CA ARG A 66 10.64 14.67 2.32
C ARG A 66 11.28 13.29 2.44
N LEU A 67 11.96 12.86 1.38
CA LEU A 67 12.75 11.64 1.32
C LEU A 67 14.22 11.97 1.13
N GLU A 68 15.09 11.20 1.78
CA GLU A 68 16.55 11.33 1.71
C GLU A 68 17.20 10.06 1.13
N ALA A 69 18.49 10.14 0.82
CA ALA A 69 19.24 9.00 0.31
C ALA A 69 19.12 7.77 1.24
N GLY A 70 18.67 6.66 0.69
CA GLY A 70 18.35 5.43 1.39
C GLY A 70 16.85 5.26 1.68
N ASP A 71 16.05 6.33 1.66
CA ASP A 71 14.62 6.25 1.92
C ASP A 71 13.88 5.58 0.76
N ILE A 72 12.84 4.83 1.12
CA ILE A 72 11.96 4.14 0.19
C ILE A 72 10.52 4.52 0.53
N LEU A 73 9.80 5.00 -0.47
CA LEU A 73 8.36 5.21 -0.40
C LEU A 73 7.66 4.15 -1.24
N LEU A 74 6.65 3.51 -0.66
CA LEU A 74 5.70 2.66 -1.37
C LEU A 74 4.30 3.25 -1.22
N LEU A 75 3.59 3.37 -2.35
CA LEU A 75 2.20 3.78 -2.46
C LEU A 75 1.36 2.58 -2.93
N PRO A 76 0.82 1.78 -2.01
CA PRO A 76 0.20 0.48 -2.32
C PRO A 76 -1.03 0.57 -3.21
N HIS A 77 -1.70 1.72 -3.22
CA HIS A 77 -2.95 1.92 -3.95
C HIS A 77 -2.78 2.60 -5.31
N GLY A 78 -1.52 2.95 -5.67
CA GLY A 78 -1.22 3.58 -6.95
C GLY A 78 -1.77 5.00 -7.10
N ASP A 79 -1.86 5.74 -6.00
CA ASP A 79 -2.39 7.10 -5.98
C ASP A 79 -1.56 8.08 -6.82
N SER A 80 -2.22 9.07 -7.41
CA SER A 80 -1.53 10.14 -8.11
C SER A 80 -0.68 10.99 -7.15
N HIS A 81 0.52 11.33 -7.57
CA HIS A 81 1.46 12.11 -6.76
C HIS A 81 2.49 12.83 -7.64
N LEU A 82 3.15 13.80 -7.06
CA LEU A 82 4.25 14.55 -7.67
C LEU A 82 5.53 14.29 -6.87
N VAL A 83 6.59 13.85 -7.55
CA VAL A 83 7.95 13.82 -7.01
C VAL A 83 8.71 14.99 -7.57
N ARG A 84 9.34 15.80 -6.71
CA ARG A 84 10.04 17.01 -7.15
C ARG A 84 11.28 17.32 -6.31
N SER A 85 12.12 18.22 -6.81
CA SER A 85 13.19 18.85 -6.04
C SER A 85 12.61 19.64 -4.85
N GLU A 86 13.43 19.88 -3.83
CA GLU A 86 13.03 20.73 -2.70
C GLU A 86 12.86 22.21 -3.15
N ALA A 87 13.73 22.66 -4.03
CA ALA A 87 13.65 24.01 -4.58
C ALA A 87 12.46 24.13 -5.54
N ARG A 88 11.63 25.13 -5.31
CA ARG A 88 10.52 25.50 -6.19
C ARG A 88 10.97 26.59 -7.16
N ALA A 89 11.71 26.24 -8.17
CA ALA A 89 12.04 27.10 -9.30
C ALA A 89 11.41 26.51 -10.58
N VAL A 90 11.59 27.19 -11.70
CA VAL A 90 11.14 26.65 -12.98
C VAL A 90 11.88 25.34 -13.24
N ALA A 91 11.14 24.27 -13.50
CA ALA A 91 11.70 22.96 -13.75
C ALA A 91 12.61 22.97 -14.99
N GLY A 92 13.81 22.41 -14.84
CA GLY A 92 14.77 22.24 -15.92
C GLY A 92 14.25 21.23 -16.97
N ARG A 93 14.88 21.26 -18.15
CA ARG A 93 14.57 20.30 -19.23
C ARG A 93 15.04 18.91 -18.82
N VAL A 94 14.20 17.89 -19.04
CA VAL A 94 14.51 16.50 -18.75
C VAL A 94 14.63 15.73 -20.07
N SER A 95 15.76 15.07 -20.30
CA SER A 95 15.90 14.06 -21.34
C SER A 95 15.35 12.72 -20.86
N THR A 96 14.88 11.91 -21.79
CA THR A 96 14.45 10.54 -21.53
C THR A 96 14.96 9.64 -22.63
N GLU A 97 15.73 8.62 -22.24
CA GLU A 97 16.22 7.55 -23.12
C GLU A 97 15.74 6.21 -22.55
N ILE A 98 15.54 5.21 -23.41
CA ILE A 98 15.24 3.84 -22.97
C ILE A 98 16.52 3.02 -23.12
N ARG A 99 16.97 2.42 -22.01
CA ARG A 99 18.11 1.50 -21.98
C ARG A 99 17.73 0.27 -21.20
N ASN A 100 17.82 -0.91 -21.85
CA ASN A 100 17.47 -2.20 -21.26
C ASN A 100 16.04 -2.22 -20.63
N GLY A 101 15.05 -1.67 -21.32
CA GLY A 101 13.67 -1.61 -20.85
C GLY A 101 13.39 -0.55 -19.77
N VAL A 102 14.41 0.10 -19.21
CA VAL A 102 14.29 1.13 -18.18
C VAL A 102 14.48 2.53 -18.78
N ARG A 103 13.60 3.47 -18.44
CA ARG A 103 13.73 4.87 -18.84
C ARG A 103 14.81 5.54 -18.02
N GLN A 104 15.87 6.00 -18.70
CA GLN A 104 16.91 6.83 -18.11
C GLN A 104 16.49 8.28 -18.25
N ARG A 105 16.21 8.94 -17.14
CA ARG A 105 15.75 10.34 -17.11
C ARG A 105 16.82 11.21 -16.46
N ALA A 106 17.19 12.29 -17.12
CA ALA A 106 18.23 13.21 -16.60
C ALA A 106 17.87 14.67 -16.90
N THR A 107 18.16 15.57 -15.96
CA THR A 107 18.16 17.01 -16.23
C THR A 107 19.36 17.36 -17.11
N LEU A 108 19.15 18.24 -18.09
CA LEU A 108 20.16 18.62 -19.08
C LEU A 108 21.07 19.79 -18.61
N ASP A 109 20.51 20.66 -17.78
CA ASP A 109 21.08 22.00 -17.55
C ASP A 109 21.61 22.16 -16.11
N ALA A 110 21.77 21.08 -15.34
CA ALA A 110 22.26 21.15 -13.96
C ALA A 110 23.12 19.93 -13.59
N ALA A 111 24.04 20.12 -12.69
CA ALA A 111 24.81 19.01 -12.11
C ALA A 111 23.91 18.10 -11.30
N VAL A 112 24.08 16.80 -11.46
CA VAL A 112 23.25 15.79 -10.76
C VAL A 112 23.49 15.86 -9.25
N ASP A 113 22.46 16.11 -8.49
CA ASP A 113 22.45 16.14 -7.02
C ASP A 113 21.49 15.08 -6.42
N THR A 114 20.51 14.64 -7.19
CA THR A 114 19.48 13.69 -6.77
C THR A 114 19.39 12.52 -7.73
N GLU A 115 19.34 11.30 -7.19
CA GLU A 115 19.19 10.08 -7.98
C GLU A 115 18.11 9.18 -7.37
N LEU A 116 17.22 8.71 -8.24
CA LEU A 116 16.02 7.93 -7.87
C LEU A 116 15.92 6.69 -8.75
N LEU A 117 15.45 5.59 -8.15
CA LEU A 117 14.88 4.46 -8.85
C LEU A 117 13.38 4.43 -8.59
N CYS A 118 12.60 4.45 -9.65
CA CYS A 118 11.15 4.44 -9.57
C CYS A 118 10.57 3.27 -10.35
N GLY A 119 9.45 2.77 -9.89
CA GLY A 119 8.80 1.65 -10.55
C GLY A 119 7.51 1.25 -9.86
N ARG A 120 7.08 0.04 -10.17
CA ARG A 120 5.83 -0.50 -9.67
C ARG A 120 5.98 -1.95 -9.24
N PHE A 121 5.23 -2.34 -8.22
CA PHE A 121 4.92 -3.74 -7.94
C PHE A 121 3.56 -4.07 -8.55
N LEU A 122 3.55 -5.00 -9.48
CA LEU A 122 2.31 -5.60 -9.98
C LEU A 122 1.92 -6.73 -9.04
N PHE A 123 0.73 -6.67 -8.51
CA PHE A 123 0.13 -7.75 -7.75
C PHE A 123 -0.66 -8.65 -8.73
N GLU A 124 -0.12 -9.83 -9.06
CA GLU A 124 -0.65 -10.73 -10.10
C GLU A 124 -1.99 -11.39 -9.73
N THR A 125 -2.30 -11.45 -8.45
CA THR A 125 -3.65 -11.83 -8.03
C THR A 125 -4.56 -10.64 -8.17
N SER A 126 -5.20 -10.57 -9.31
CA SER A 126 -6.37 -9.76 -9.67
C SER A 126 -6.80 -8.66 -8.68
N ASP A 127 -7.58 -7.75 -9.15
CA ASP A 127 -8.28 -6.65 -8.48
C ASP A 127 -8.90 -6.95 -7.09
N GLU A 128 -8.70 -8.14 -6.56
CA GLU A 128 -9.40 -8.76 -5.44
C GLU A 128 -8.54 -9.14 -4.24
N ASN A 129 -7.21 -8.87 -4.27
CA ASN A 129 -6.39 -9.25 -3.12
C ASN A 129 -6.66 -8.32 -1.92
N PRO A 130 -7.41 -8.80 -0.91
CA PRO A 130 -7.77 -7.99 0.24
C PRO A 130 -6.56 -7.57 1.09
N LEU A 131 -5.41 -8.25 0.97
CA LEU A 131 -4.16 -7.86 1.62
C LEU A 131 -3.67 -6.50 1.11
N ILE A 132 -3.82 -6.22 -0.20
CA ILE A 132 -3.42 -4.93 -0.77
C ILE A 132 -4.37 -3.84 -0.28
N SER A 133 -5.68 -4.13 -0.22
CA SER A 133 -6.66 -3.18 0.32
C SER A 133 -6.47 -2.91 1.82
N ALA A 134 -5.77 -3.80 2.51
CA ALA A 134 -5.43 -3.70 3.93
C ALA A 134 -4.10 -2.96 4.18
N LEU A 135 -3.27 -2.74 3.15
CA LEU A 135 -2.06 -1.93 3.27
C LEU A 135 -2.43 -0.47 3.57
N PRO A 136 -1.60 0.26 4.32
CA PRO A 136 -1.80 1.68 4.53
C PRO A 136 -1.67 2.46 3.21
N ASP A 137 -2.12 3.72 3.19
CA ASP A 137 -2.03 4.57 1.99
C ASP A 137 -0.58 4.85 1.58
N GLU A 138 0.35 4.73 2.52
CA GLU A 138 1.79 4.82 2.27
C GLU A 138 2.58 3.94 3.24
N ILE A 139 3.72 3.44 2.78
CA ILE A 139 4.76 2.82 3.61
C ILE A 139 6.06 3.56 3.31
N ILE A 140 6.63 4.21 4.33
CA ILE A 140 7.94 4.88 4.21
C ILE A 140 8.93 4.11 5.08
N LEU A 141 10.00 3.64 4.45
CA LEU A 141 11.16 3.11 5.14
C LEU A 141 12.22 4.21 5.20
N ARG A 142 12.55 4.65 6.41
CA ARG A 142 13.60 5.64 6.68
C ARG A 142 14.88 4.92 7.06
N THR A 143 15.93 5.03 6.23
CA THR A 143 17.16 4.27 6.46
C THR A 143 18.28 5.09 7.09
N ALA A 144 18.14 6.40 7.20
CA ALA A 144 19.15 7.28 7.76
C ALA A 144 19.36 7.02 9.27
N GLY A 145 20.59 6.65 9.64
CA GLY A 145 21.01 6.56 11.05
C GLY A 145 20.91 5.19 11.73
N GLU A 146 20.34 4.16 11.07
CA GLU A 146 20.17 2.84 11.65
C GLU A 146 21.08 1.78 10.98
N PRO A 147 21.98 1.09 11.73
CA PRO A 147 22.87 0.06 11.17
C PRO A 147 22.10 -1.11 10.53
N LEU A 148 20.91 -1.42 11.04
CA LEU A 148 20.05 -2.48 10.50
C LEU A 148 19.58 -2.18 9.09
N LEU A 149 19.49 -0.89 8.74
CA LEU A 149 18.99 -0.40 7.47
C LEU A 149 20.07 -0.30 6.38
N GLU A 150 21.34 -0.50 6.74
CA GLU A 150 22.46 -0.57 5.78
C GLU A 150 22.25 -1.70 4.74
N ARG A 151 21.54 -2.77 5.13
CA ARG A 151 21.16 -3.84 4.20
C ARG A 151 20.21 -3.35 3.11
N PHE A 152 19.26 -2.50 3.46
CA PHE A 152 18.35 -1.90 2.47
C PHE A 152 19.11 -0.99 1.53
N ARG A 153 19.97 -0.14 2.07
CA ARG A 153 20.80 0.77 1.27
C ARG A 153 21.70 0.01 0.30
N ARG A 154 22.33 -1.07 0.76
CA ARG A 154 23.16 -1.92 -0.10
C ARG A 154 22.34 -2.55 -1.22
N LEU A 155 21.17 -3.10 -0.91
CA LEU A 155 20.30 -3.70 -1.90
C LEU A 155 19.82 -2.68 -2.96
N LEU A 156 19.55 -1.43 -2.55
CA LEU A 156 19.24 -0.35 -3.48
C LEU A 156 20.40 -0.05 -4.43
N LEU A 157 21.62 -0.02 -3.90
CA LEU A 157 22.82 0.20 -4.70
C LEU A 157 23.08 -0.96 -5.65
N ASP A 158 22.87 -2.21 -5.21
CA ASP A 158 23.00 -3.41 -6.02
C ASP A 158 21.99 -3.39 -7.20
N ILE A 159 20.73 -3.03 -6.93
CA ILE A 159 19.70 -2.86 -7.97
C ILE A 159 20.16 -1.84 -9.02
N ARG A 160 20.67 -0.71 -8.56
CA ARG A 160 21.14 0.35 -9.44
C ARG A 160 22.35 -0.08 -10.26
N GLU A 161 23.36 -0.66 -9.62
CA GLU A 161 24.58 -1.13 -10.28
C GLU A 161 24.24 -2.17 -11.35
N GLU A 162 23.31 -3.10 -11.07
CA GLU A 162 22.88 -4.11 -12.03
C GLU A 162 22.23 -3.45 -13.26
N LEU A 163 21.38 -2.46 -13.07
CA LEU A 163 20.74 -1.72 -14.16
C LEU A 163 21.74 -0.88 -14.98
N ASP A 164 22.69 -0.22 -14.30
CA ASP A 164 23.72 0.60 -14.95
C ASP A 164 24.71 -0.25 -15.76
N ALA A 165 25.01 -1.47 -15.28
CA ALA A 165 25.90 -2.42 -15.96
C ALA A 165 25.34 -2.93 -17.29
N GLY A 166 24.01 -3.02 -17.43
CA GLY A 166 23.34 -3.41 -18.68
C GLY A 166 23.69 -4.82 -19.19
N ARG A 167 24.05 -5.73 -18.27
CA ARG A 167 24.38 -7.12 -18.60
C ARG A 167 23.13 -7.90 -19.03
N ALA A 168 23.32 -9.00 -19.74
CA ALA A 168 22.20 -9.88 -20.08
C ALA A 168 21.49 -10.35 -18.79
N GLY A 169 20.17 -10.12 -18.68
CA GLY A 169 19.39 -10.46 -17.51
C GLY A 169 19.37 -9.42 -16.39
N SER A 170 20.03 -8.27 -16.53
CA SER A 170 20.05 -7.20 -15.52
C SER A 170 18.66 -6.77 -15.05
N GLU A 171 17.69 -6.67 -15.96
CA GLU A 171 16.31 -6.32 -15.59
C GLU A 171 15.69 -7.38 -14.67
N MET A 172 15.92 -8.68 -14.93
CA MET A 172 15.41 -9.77 -14.09
C MET A 172 16.05 -9.78 -12.72
N VAL A 173 17.39 -9.63 -12.66
CA VAL A 173 18.12 -9.57 -11.39
C VAL A 173 17.63 -8.37 -10.56
N ALA A 174 17.57 -7.19 -11.15
CA ALA A 174 17.09 -6.00 -10.48
C ALA A 174 15.64 -6.15 -9.97
N ALA A 175 14.77 -6.81 -10.73
CA ALA A 175 13.39 -7.10 -10.32
C ALA A 175 13.35 -8.06 -9.12
N ASP A 176 14.16 -9.12 -9.09
CA ASP A 176 14.18 -10.05 -7.97
C ASP A 176 14.79 -9.41 -6.70
N LEU A 177 15.79 -8.55 -6.84
CA LEU A 177 16.30 -7.75 -5.74
C LEU A 177 15.24 -6.77 -5.21
N ALA A 178 14.46 -6.14 -6.08
CA ALA A 178 13.34 -5.28 -5.67
C ALA A 178 12.22 -6.08 -4.97
N ARG A 179 11.99 -7.33 -5.36
CA ARG A 179 11.07 -8.23 -4.63
C ARG A 179 11.57 -8.53 -3.22
N ALA A 180 12.86 -8.84 -3.07
CA ALA A 180 13.47 -9.03 -1.77
C ALA A 180 13.34 -7.78 -0.89
N LEU A 181 13.56 -6.61 -1.47
CA LEU A 181 13.40 -5.33 -0.80
C LEU A 181 11.97 -5.11 -0.29
N PHE A 182 10.95 -5.41 -1.10
CA PHE A 182 9.54 -5.34 -0.67
C PHE A 182 9.26 -6.23 0.54
N VAL A 183 9.74 -7.48 0.54
CA VAL A 183 9.59 -8.39 1.68
C VAL A 183 10.27 -7.85 2.93
N MET A 184 11.45 -7.25 2.77
CA MET A 184 12.17 -6.61 3.87
C MET A 184 11.41 -5.39 4.41
N MET A 185 10.83 -4.56 3.54
CA MET A 185 9.98 -3.42 3.95
C MET A 185 8.75 -3.88 4.76
N LEU A 186 8.05 -4.92 4.29
CA LEU A 186 6.93 -5.49 5.03
C LEU A 186 7.37 -6.04 6.40
N ARG A 187 8.51 -6.72 6.46
CA ARG A 187 9.05 -7.23 7.72
C ARG A 187 9.34 -6.10 8.70
N ASP A 188 10.04 -5.06 8.24
CA ASP A 188 10.36 -3.90 9.06
C ASP A 188 9.09 -3.22 9.57
N HIS A 189 8.12 -3.01 8.69
CA HIS A 189 6.83 -2.44 9.05
C HIS A 189 6.06 -3.30 10.06
N LEU A 190 6.14 -4.63 9.99
CA LEU A 190 5.46 -5.55 10.91
C LEU A 190 6.17 -5.69 12.26
N THR A 191 7.50 -5.53 12.30
CA THR A 191 8.30 -5.66 13.53
C THR A 191 8.62 -4.32 14.20
N GLY A 192 8.52 -3.21 13.48
CA GLY A 192 8.85 -1.87 13.96
C GLY A 192 7.86 -1.34 15.01
N GLU A 193 8.35 -0.48 15.90
CA GLU A 193 7.51 0.20 16.92
C GLU A 193 6.57 1.26 16.30
N ALA A 194 6.90 1.74 15.11
CA ALA A 194 6.17 2.79 14.40
C ALA A 194 4.89 2.31 13.71
N SER A 195 4.49 1.06 13.90
CA SER A 195 3.26 0.53 13.32
C SER A 195 2.06 1.21 13.95
N GLY A 196 1.56 2.21 13.26
CA GLY A 196 0.37 2.95 13.64
C GLY A 196 -0.86 2.04 13.82
N ASN A 197 -1.96 2.61 14.27
CA ASN A 197 -3.26 1.96 14.29
C ASN A 197 -3.65 1.56 12.86
N GLY A 198 -4.19 0.37 12.67
CA GLY A 198 -4.65 -0.09 11.37
C GLY A 198 -4.60 -1.61 11.20
N THR A 199 -4.99 -2.08 10.02
CA THR A 199 -5.08 -3.50 9.70
C THR A 199 -3.74 -4.24 9.87
N LEU A 200 -2.62 -3.62 9.50
CA LEU A 200 -1.31 -4.25 9.65
C LEU A 200 -0.91 -4.43 11.12
N SER A 201 -1.41 -3.60 12.04
CA SER A 201 -1.16 -3.79 13.47
C SER A 201 -1.78 -5.08 14.01
N LEU A 202 -2.84 -5.60 13.37
CA LEU A 202 -3.43 -6.91 13.70
C LEU A 202 -2.47 -8.06 13.39
N LEU A 203 -1.56 -7.87 12.43
CA LEU A 203 -0.60 -8.88 12.04
C LEU A 203 0.59 -9.00 13.01
N GLN A 204 0.75 -8.04 13.93
CA GLN A 204 1.78 -8.05 14.96
C GLN A 204 1.47 -8.93 16.17
N ASP A 205 0.24 -9.43 16.27
CA ASP A 205 -0.20 -10.30 17.35
C ASP A 205 -0.66 -11.64 16.75
N ARG A 206 -0.14 -12.74 17.26
CA ARG A 206 -0.35 -14.08 16.71
C ARG A 206 -1.84 -14.47 16.61
N ALA A 207 -2.63 -14.10 17.61
CA ALA A 207 -4.06 -14.44 17.63
C ALA A 207 -4.83 -13.66 16.57
N THR A 208 -4.62 -12.34 16.49
CA THR A 208 -5.28 -11.50 15.47
C THR A 208 -4.75 -11.78 14.06
N ALA A 209 -3.46 -12.05 13.90
CA ALA A 209 -2.84 -12.41 12.62
C ALA A 209 -3.48 -13.68 12.00
N ARG A 210 -3.66 -14.73 12.80
CA ARG A 210 -4.34 -15.96 12.35
C ARG A 210 -5.74 -15.70 11.82
N VAL A 211 -6.51 -14.87 12.51
CA VAL A 211 -7.87 -14.52 12.10
C VAL A 211 -7.85 -13.71 10.80
N VAL A 212 -6.98 -12.71 10.71
CA VAL A 212 -6.84 -11.91 9.48
C VAL A 212 -6.46 -12.78 8.30
N LEU A 213 -5.46 -13.66 8.45
CA LEU A 213 -5.05 -14.58 7.38
C LEU A 213 -6.17 -15.53 6.96
N ALA A 214 -6.92 -16.07 7.92
CA ALA A 214 -8.05 -16.95 7.63
C ALA A 214 -9.18 -16.21 6.88
N ILE A 215 -9.52 -14.99 7.31
CA ILE A 215 -10.49 -14.13 6.61
C ILE A 215 -10.02 -13.83 5.18
N LEU A 216 -8.75 -13.50 5.00
CA LEU A 216 -8.17 -13.16 3.70
C LEU A 216 -8.12 -14.38 2.76
N GLY A 217 -7.95 -15.57 3.32
CA GLY A 217 -7.99 -16.84 2.57
C GLY A 217 -9.39 -17.20 2.06
N ASP A 218 -10.44 -16.80 2.78
CA ASP A 218 -11.84 -17.04 2.39
C ASP A 218 -12.74 -15.90 2.90
N LEU A 219 -12.75 -14.79 2.16
CA LEU A 219 -13.50 -13.59 2.49
C LEU A 219 -15.01 -13.80 2.39
N ALA A 220 -15.43 -14.67 1.48
CA ALA A 220 -16.84 -14.96 1.21
C ALA A 220 -17.50 -15.85 2.26
N ARG A 221 -16.70 -16.61 3.03
CA ARG A 221 -17.19 -17.51 4.07
C ARG A 221 -18.06 -16.76 5.08
N ASP A 222 -19.12 -17.41 5.52
CA ASP A 222 -19.99 -16.89 6.58
C ASP A 222 -19.33 -17.03 7.97
N TRP A 223 -18.39 -16.11 8.22
CA TRP A 223 -17.61 -16.08 9.46
C TRP A 223 -18.46 -15.70 10.65
N THR A 224 -18.38 -16.50 11.71
CA THR A 224 -18.92 -16.16 13.04
C THR A 224 -17.80 -15.70 13.99
N LEU A 225 -18.18 -14.97 15.04
CA LEU A 225 -17.22 -14.58 16.07
C LEU A 225 -16.61 -15.80 16.80
N ASP A 226 -17.37 -16.90 16.91
CA ASP A 226 -16.90 -18.15 17.50
C ASP A 226 -15.81 -18.78 16.67
N GLU A 227 -16.03 -18.95 15.37
CA GLU A 227 -15.03 -19.48 14.46
C GLU A 227 -13.75 -18.61 14.44
N MET A 228 -13.89 -17.28 14.48
CA MET A 228 -12.75 -16.38 14.59
C MET A 228 -11.98 -16.58 15.92
N ALA A 229 -12.70 -16.81 17.03
CA ALA A 229 -12.11 -17.07 18.34
C ALA A 229 -11.37 -18.42 18.38
N ASP A 230 -11.94 -19.44 17.73
CA ASP A 230 -11.31 -20.76 17.58
C ASP A 230 -10.02 -20.67 16.76
N VAL A 231 -10.05 -19.96 15.62
CA VAL A 231 -8.86 -19.70 14.78
C VAL A 231 -7.79 -18.92 15.55
N ALA A 232 -8.21 -17.95 16.38
CA ALA A 232 -7.32 -17.18 17.23
C ALA A 232 -6.70 -18.01 18.38
N ILE A 233 -7.30 -19.16 18.73
CA ILE A 233 -7.01 -19.92 19.97
C ILE A 233 -7.19 -18.99 21.18
N ALA A 234 -8.27 -18.23 21.22
CA ALA A 234 -8.56 -17.24 22.23
C ALA A 234 -10.04 -17.17 22.57
N SER A 235 -10.39 -16.62 23.74
CA SER A 235 -11.81 -16.36 24.02
C SER A 235 -12.35 -15.21 23.14
N ARG A 236 -13.67 -15.20 22.86
CA ARG A 236 -14.33 -14.10 22.14
C ARG A 236 -13.98 -12.73 22.74
N ALA A 237 -14.02 -12.60 24.06
CA ALA A 237 -13.73 -11.35 24.74
C ALA A 237 -12.27 -10.90 24.55
N THR A 238 -11.33 -11.84 24.54
CA THR A 238 -9.92 -11.57 24.29
C THR A 238 -9.71 -11.11 22.86
N LEU A 239 -10.32 -11.80 21.87
CA LEU A 239 -10.23 -11.43 20.46
C LEU A 239 -10.82 -10.04 20.21
N VAL A 240 -12.03 -9.77 20.72
CA VAL A 240 -12.67 -8.45 20.57
C VAL A 240 -11.80 -7.34 21.15
N ARG A 241 -11.26 -7.51 22.37
CA ARG A 241 -10.35 -6.52 22.98
C ARG A 241 -9.08 -6.32 22.15
N ALA A 242 -8.51 -7.38 21.58
CA ALA A 242 -7.31 -7.29 20.74
C ALA A 242 -7.59 -6.49 19.47
N PHE A 243 -8.69 -6.75 18.77
CA PHE A 243 -9.11 -5.98 17.60
C PHE A 243 -9.38 -4.52 17.94
N GLN A 244 -10.16 -4.25 18.97
CA GLN A 244 -10.50 -2.88 19.40
C GLN A 244 -9.26 -2.05 19.75
N ARG A 245 -8.29 -2.64 20.47
CA ARG A 245 -7.03 -1.93 20.80
C ARG A 245 -6.23 -1.55 19.57
N ARG A 246 -6.22 -2.39 18.53
CA ARG A 246 -5.36 -2.22 17.35
C ARG A 246 -6.01 -1.44 16.23
N THR A 247 -7.31 -1.61 16.03
CA THR A 247 -8.04 -1.02 14.91
C THR A 247 -9.19 -0.11 15.31
N GLY A 248 -9.52 -0.04 16.59
CA GLY A 248 -10.68 0.70 17.08
C GLY A 248 -12.04 0.03 16.80
N VAL A 249 -12.07 -1.14 16.12
CA VAL A 249 -13.31 -1.83 15.74
C VAL A 249 -13.34 -3.29 16.19
N ALA A 250 -14.53 -3.88 16.28
CA ALA A 250 -14.71 -5.30 16.59
C ALA A 250 -14.40 -6.20 15.37
N PRO A 251 -14.06 -7.50 15.57
CA PRO A 251 -13.70 -8.42 14.48
C PRO A 251 -14.73 -8.49 13.35
N MET A 252 -16.02 -8.57 13.67
CA MET A 252 -17.11 -8.64 12.67
C MET A 252 -17.27 -7.31 11.91
N THR A 253 -17.01 -6.17 12.55
CA THR A 253 -16.99 -4.86 11.89
C THR A 253 -15.81 -4.78 10.94
N PHE A 254 -14.61 -5.24 11.39
CA PHE A 254 -13.43 -5.34 10.55
C PHE A 254 -13.68 -6.19 9.30
N LEU A 255 -14.28 -7.37 9.44
CA LEU A 255 -14.67 -8.22 8.31
C LEU A 255 -15.61 -7.48 7.34
N SER A 256 -16.65 -6.82 7.89
CA SER A 256 -17.59 -6.04 7.07
C SER A 256 -16.90 -4.92 6.32
N ASP A 257 -15.99 -4.19 6.98
CA ASP A 257 -15.23 -3.10 6.37
C ASP A 257 -14.28 -3.59 5.27
N LEU A 258 -13.64 -4.73 5.50
CA LEU A 258 -12.77 -5.38 4.51
C LEU A 258 -13.58 -5.83 3.28
N ARG A 259 -14.73 -6.49 3.47
CA ARG A 259 -15.66 -6.88 2.41
C ARG A 259 -16.11 -5.68 1.58
N LEU A 260 -16.45 -4.58 2.25
CA LEU A 260 -16.86 -3.35 1.59
C LEU A 260 -15.71 -2.66 0.83
N ALA A 261 -14.50 -2.69 1.36
CA ALA A 261 -13.32 -2.16 0.68
C ALA A 261 -13.05 -2.93 -0.63
N VAL A 262 -13.10 -4.28 -0.57
CA VAL A 262 -12.96 -5.14 -1.74
C VAL A 262 -14.08 -4.90 -2.75
N ALA A 263 -15.35 -4.87 -2.28
CA ALA A 263 -16.50 -4.61 -3.15
C ALA A 263 -16.40 -3.24 -3.85
N ARG A 264 -16.04 -2.18 -3.12
CA ARG A 264 -15.82 -0.85 -3.70
C ARG A 264 -14.77 -0.88 -4.78
N LYS A 265 -13.65 -1.53 -4.52
CA LYS A 265 -12.53 -1.66 -5.45
C LYS A 265 -12.98 -2.39 -6.73
N ARG A 266 -13.74 -3.47 -6.61
CA ARG A 266 -14.28 -4.22 -7.75
C ARG A 266 -15.31 -3.40 -8.54
N LEU A 267 -16.25 -2.75 -7.87
CA LEU A 267 -17.25 -1.90 -8.50
C LEU A 267 -16.63 -0.80 -9.37
N ALA A 268 -15.63 -0.11 -8.83
CA ALA A 268 -14.96 0.96 -9.56
C ALA A 268 -14.02 0.44 -10.68
N GLY A 269 -13.65 -0.85 -10.79
CA GLY A 269 -12.66 -1.39 -11.73
C GLY A 269 -13.11 -2.50 -12.66
N THR A 270 -14.30 -3.00 -12.46
CA THR A 270 -14.84 -4.04 -13.33
C THR A 270 -16.25 -3.69 -13.77
N SER A 271 -16.70 -4.30 -14.85
CA SER A 271 -18.11 -4.30 -15.29
C SER A 271 -18.91 -5.45 -14.69
N ASP A 272 -18.35 -6.21 -13.74
CA ASP A 272 -19.00 -7.37 -13.12
C ASP A 272 -20.38 -7.00 -12.56
N PRO A 273 -21.41 -7.87 -12.69
CA PRO A 273 -22.69 -7.67 -12.05
C PRO A 273 -22.55 -7.47 -10.53
N ILE A 274 -23.32 -6.52 -9.96
CA ILE A 274 -23.26 -6.24 -8.52
C ILE A 274 -23.60 -7.50 -7.70
N ALA A 275 -24.54 -8.33 -8.20
CA ALA A 275 -24.91 -9.60 -7.58
C ALA A 275 -23.71 -10.57 -7.49
N LYS A 276 -22.87 -10.65 -8.55
CA LYS A 276 -21.65 -11.45 -8.56
C LYS A 276 -20.66 -10.95 -7.51
N ILE A 277 -20.42 -9.64 -7.51
CA ILE A 277 -19.52 -9.00 -6.53
C ILE A 277 -20.02 -9.26 -5.10
N ALA A 278 -21.33 -9.12 -4.85
CA ALA A 278 -21.92 -9.37 -3.53
C ALA A 278 -21.60 -10.77 -3.02
N HIS A 279 -21.84 -11.78 -3.85
CA HIS A 279 -21.58 -13.17 -3.49
C HIS A 279 -20.10 -13.42 -3.19
N GLU A 280 -19.21 -12.94 -4.04
CA GLU A 280 -17.76 -13.17 -3.92
C GLU A 280 -17.11 -12.43 -2.74
N VAL A 281 -17.75 -11.37 -2.22
CA VAL A 281 -17.31 -10.72 -0.98
C VAL A 281 -18.09 -11.17 0.26
N GLY A 282 -18.98 -12.16 0.14
CA GLY A 282 -19.70 -12.77 1.27
C GLY A 282 -20.96 -12.03 1.71
N TYR A 283 -21.64 -11.30 0.80
CA TYR A 283 -22.99 -10.80 1.03
C TYR A 283 -24.04 -11.73 0.41
N ALA A 284 -25.10 -12.00 1.16
CA ALA A 284 -26.16 -12.91 0.74
C ALA A 284 -26.93 -12.43 -0.51
N SER A 285 -26.90 -11.13 -0.82
CA SER A 285 -27.57 -10.55 -1.99
C SER A 285 -27.00 -9.21 -2.41
N GLU A 286 -27.28 -8.81 -3.66
CA GLU A 286 -27.00 -7.46 -4.18
C GLU A 286 -27.62 -6.37 -3.30
N SER A 287 -28.87 -6.58 -2.83
CA SER A 287 -29.55 -5.62 -1.96
C SER A 287 -28.84 -5.45 -0.62
N ALA A 288 -28.31 -6.52 -0.04
CA ALA A 288 -27.55 -6.48 1.21
C ALA A 288 -26.25 -5.69 1.03
N LEU A 289 -25.49 -5.96 -0.04
CA LEU A 289 -24.28 -5.22 -0.38
C LEU A 289 -24.58 -3.73 -0.63
N SER A 290 -25.62 -3.44 -1.43
CA SER A 290 -26.01 -2.06 -1.75
C SER A 290 -26.36 -1.24 -0.53
N LYS A 291 -27.11 -1.81 0.42
CA LYS A 291 -27.42 -1.18 1.71
C LYS A 291 -26.16 -0.92 2.55
N ALA A 292 -25.24 -1.88 2.58
CA ALA A 292 -24.00 -1.76 3.33
C ALA A 292 -23.08 -0.66 2.72
N ILE A 293 -22.95 -0.61 1.40
CA ILE A 293 -22.22 0.43 0.67
C ILE A 293 -22.83 1.81 0.94
N MET A 294 -24.16 1.94 0.84
CA MET A 294 -24.85 3.21 1.11
C MET A 294 -24.60 3.67 2.55
N ARG A 295 -24.69 2.76 3.51
CA ARG A 295 -24.44 3.07 4.93
C ARG A 295 -22.99 3.51 5.19
N LYS A 296 -21.99 2.86 4.54
CA LYS A 296 -20.57 3.14 4.78
C LYS A 296 -20.06 4.36 4.01
N TYR A 297 -20.46 4.49 2.74
CA TYR A 297 -19.88 5.49 1.83
C TYR A 297 -20.86 6.60 1.41
N GLY A 298 -22.15 6.50 1.76
CA GLY A 298 -23.16 7.45 1.33
C GLY A 298 -23.47 7.43 -0.17
N LEU A 299 -23.01 6.42 -0.90
CA LEU A 299 -23.10 6.30 -2.36
C LEU A 299 -23.82 5.01 -2.75
N ARG A 300 -24.48 5.01 -3.91
CA ARG A 300 -25.01 3.78 -4.52
C ARG A 300 -23.88 3.03 -5.25
N PRO A 301 -23.93 1.69 -5.37
CA PRO A 301 -22.91 0.91 -6.09
C PRO A 301 -22.62 1.42 -7.51
N GLY A 302 -23.66 1.88 -8.24
CA GLY A 302 -23.48 2.43 -9.58
C GLY A 302 -22.63 3.70 -9.61
N ALA A 303 -22.77 4.58 -8.62
CA ALA A 303 -21.97 5.79 -8.52
C ALA A 303 -20.49 5.49 -8.26
N LEU A 304 -20.15 4.36 -7.65
CA LEU A 304 -18.76 3.92 -7.44
C LEU A 304 -18.06 3.45 -8.72
N ARG A 305 -18.80 3.28 -9.83
CA ARG A 305 -18.25 2.92 -11.15
C ARG A 305 -17.79 4.14 -11.95
N GLU A 306 -18.21 5.35 -11.56
CA GLU A 306 -17.87 6.58 -12.25
C GLU A 306 -16.49 7.09 -11.83
N PRO A 307 -15.60 7.48 -12.77
CA PRO A 307 -14.31 8.09 -12.43
C PRO A 307 -14.54 9.43 -11.69
N GLY A 308 -14.06 9.55 -10.46
CA GLY A 308 -14.14 10.81 -9.69
C GLY A 308 -15.09 10.82 -8.49
N SER A 309 -15.83 9.75 -8.23
CA SER A 309 -16.70 9.66 -7.04
C SER A 309 -15.88 9.47 -5.75
N GLN A 310 -15.49 10.57 -5.12
CA GLN A 310 -14.90 10.51 -3.77
C GLN A 310 -16.00 10.45 -2.70
N PRO A 311 -15.93 9.53 -1.71
CA PRO A 311 -16.85 9.51 -0.59
C PRO A 311 -16.66 10.76 0.27
N ARG A 312 -17.78 11.47 0.57
CA ARG A 312 -17.76 12.49 1.61
C ARG A 312 -17.56 11.80 2.98
N PRO A 313 -16.65 12.31 3.83
CA PRO A 313 -16.57 11.81 5.20
C PRO A 313 -17.92 12.07 5.89
N VAL A 314 -18.48 11.04 6.50
CA VAL A 314 -19.68 11.17 7.34
C VAL A 314 -19.23 11.97 8.57
N SER A 315 -19.64 13.25 8.63
CA SER A 315 -19.44 14.09 9.81
C SER A 315 -20.21 13.47 10.98
N SER A 316 -19.50 13.13 12.05
CA SER A 316 -20.08 12.80 13.34
C SER A 316 -20.55 14.10 14.00
N ASP A 317 -21.69 14.64 13.55
CA ASP A 317 -22.38 15.69 14.25
C ASP A 317 -23.16 15.08 15.42
N THR A 318 -22.51 15.05 16.57
CA THR A 318 -23.20 14.96 17.86
C THR A 318 -22.96 16.27 18.59
N SER A 319 -23.55 17.34 18.07
CA SER A 319 -23.68 18.61 18.81
C SER A 319 -24.88 18.49 19.75
N SER A 320 -24.57 18.18 21.00
CA SER A 320 -25.48 18.30 22.13
C SER A 320 -26.03 19.72 22.21
N GLN A 321 -27.33 19.87 21.93
CA GLN A 321 -28.10 21.04 22.37
C GLN A 321 -28.38 20.87 23.85
N TYR A 322 -27.68 21.57 24.69
CA TYR A 322 -28.16 21.98 26.01
C TYR A 322 -28.27 23.49 26.02
N SER A 323 -29.48 23.95 25.79
CA SER A 323 -29.95 25.32 26.12
C SER A 323 -30.26 25.35 27.60
N THR A 324 -29.61 26.24 28.33
CA THR A 324 -30.02 26.63 29.69
C THR A 324 -30.76 27.95 29.63
N SER A 325 -31.98 27.92 30.11
CA SER A 325 -32.70 29.10 30.57
C SER A 325 -32.14 29.56 31.89
#